data_5d65c779270df78c9aa3c469669a4568
#
_entry.id   5d65c779270df78c9aa3c469669a4568
#
_cell.length_a   1.000
_cell.length_b   1.000
_cell.length_c   1.000
_cell.angle_alpha   90.00
_cell.angle_beta   90.00
_cell.angle_gamma   90.00
#
_symmetry.space_group_name_H-M   'P 1'
#
loop_
_entity.id
_entity.type
_entity.pdbx_description
1 polymer ?
#
loop_
_entity_poly.entity_id
_entity_poly.type
_entity_poly.pdbx_seq_one_letter_code
_entity_poly.pdbx_strand_id
1 'polypeptide(L)'
;SPLIIFRIGFGLMMAYGMIRFWLKGWIETLYIQPNFHFSYYGFEWIKPLGSYTYILFVICGLAAILIALGFKYRIAIIIFFLSFTYIELMDKTTYLNHYYFISMMSFLMIFLPLNASFSIDAYLEKKSYKLIPNWTIDAIKIMLTIVYVYAGLAKINSDWLIEAMPLKIWLPSKYDLPLIGENLMQQDWFHHAMSWSGMFYDLLIPFLLLYKRTRIFAFILVVFFHVFTRVLFPIGMFPYVMIISTLIFFDSNFHKKIISILRITIHRVLKLKDELVINEVYPLVNRKISLTILFLFLSVQLLFPFRYLTYPGELFWTEEGYRFSWRVMLIEKMGYTNFKIVDAETNNYFYVDNQDFLTPLQEKQMSFQPDFILEYAHYLGD
;
A
#
# COMPACT_ATOMS: atom_id res chain seq x y z
N SER A 1 0.13 20.75 12.73
CA SER A 1 0.99 19.55 12.83
C SER A 1 0.97 18.74 11.54
N PRO A 2 2.09 18.20 11.09
CA PRO A 2 2.12 17.29 9.93
C PRO A 2 1.17 16.10 10.06
N LEU A 3 1.00 15.54 11.26
CA LEU A 3 0.09 14.43 11.52
C LEU A 3 -1.37 14.73 11.18
N ILE A 4 -1.82 15.98 11.28
CA ILE A 4 -3.19 16.36 10.95
C ILE A 4 -3.47 16.17 9.46
N ILE A 5 -2.59 16.71 8.61
CA ILE A 5 -2.73 16.61 7.16
C ILE A 5 -2.57 15.16 6.72
N PHE A 6 -1.64 14.42 7.32
CA PHE A 6 -1.48 13.00 7.08
C PHE A 6 -2.76 12.21 7.40
N ARG A 7 -3.35 12.43 8.59
CA ARG A 7 -4.62 11.79 8.99
C ARG A 7 -5.75 12.06 8.00
N ILE A 8 -5.95 13.35 7.66
CA ILE A 8 -7.02 13.77 6.74
C ILE A 8 -6.79 13.14 5.36
N GLY A 9 -5.58 13.28 4.83
CA GLY A 9 -5.23 12.73 3.52
C GLY A 9 -5.37 11.20 3.47
N PHE A 10 -4.84 10.49 4.48
CA PHE A 10 -4.97 9.05 4.59
C PHE A 10 -6.44 8.63 4.63
N GLY A 11 -7.23 9.18 5.54
CA GLY A 11 -8.64 8.82 5.69
C GLY A 11 -9.46 9.07 4.43
N LEU A 12 -9.29 10.25 3.77
CA LEU A 12 -10.00 10.56 2.53
C LEU A 12 -9.60 9.64 1.38
N MET A 13 -8.32 9.33 1.23
CA MET A 13 -7.85 8.39 0.20
C MET A 13 -8.41 6.99 0.41
N MET A 14 -8.43 6.52 1.66
CA MET A 14 -8.95 5.19 1.97
C MET A 14 -10.45 5.12 1.76
N ALA A 15 -11.21 6.12 2.16
CA ALA A 15 -12.64 6.20 1.88
C ALA A 15 -12.92 6.21 0.37
N TYR A 16 -12.17 7.00 -0.40
CA TYR A 16 -12.27 6.99 -1.86
C TYR A 16 -11.89 5.62 -2.45
N GLY A 17 -10.87 4.95 -1.92
CA GLY A 17 -10.47 3.60 -2.33
C GLY A 17 -11.61 2.58 -2.17
N MET A 18 -12.33 2.60 -1.03
CA MET A 18 -13.46 1.71 -0.77
C MET A 18 -14.63 2.01 -1.72
N ILE A 19 -14.96 3.28 -1.93
CA ILE A 19 -16.00 3.70 -2.90
C ILE A 19 -15.64 3.23 -4.32
N ARG A 20 -14.38 3.40 -4.71
CA ARG A 20 -13.89 2.96 -6.03
C ARG A 20 -14.00 1.45 -6.20
N PHE A 21 -13.68 0.66 -5.18
CA PHE A 21 -13.83 -0.79 -5.20
C PHE A 21 -15.28 -1.20 -5.45
N TRP A 22 -16.20 -0.55 -4.74
CA TRP A 22 -17.64 -0.75 -4.91
C TRP A 22 -18.11 -0.40 -6.33
N LEU A 23 -17.81 0.80 -6.79
CA LEU A 23 -18.25 1.30 -8.11
C LEU A 23 -17.68 0.51 -9.29
N LYS A 24 -16.52 -0.14 -9.10
CA LYS A 24 -15.89 -1.01 -10.10
C LYS A 24 -16.44 -2.45 -10.09
N GLY A 25 -17.32 -2.79 -9.16
CA GLY A 25 -17.80 -4.16 -8.98
C GLY A 25 -16.75 -5.15 -8.49
N TRP A 26 -15.60 -4.66 -8.00
CA TRP A 26 -14.48 -5.53 -7.62
C TRP A 26 -14.74 -6.36 -6.36
N ILE A 27 -15.66 -5.94 -5.49
CA ILE A 27 -16.06 -6.74 -4.33
C ILE A 27 -16.69 -8.04 -4.81
N GLU A 28 -17.58 -7.95 -5.80
CA GLU A 28 -18.26 -9.11 -6.39
C GLU A 28 -17.27 -10.00 -7.12
N THR A 29 -16.52 -9.41 -8.09
CA THR A 29 -15.68 -10.17 -9.02
C THR A 29 -14.43 -10.78 -8.40
N LEU A 30 -13.89 -10.18 -7.32
CA LEU A 30 -12.65 -10.66 -6.70
C LEU A 30 -12.89 -11.52 -5.45
N TYR A 31 -14.02 -11.33 -4.74
CA TYR A 31 -14.20 -11.97 -3.43
C TYR A 31 -15.49 -12.81 -3.31
N ILE A 32 -16.54 -12.53 -4.10
CA ILE A 32 -17.82 -13.24 -3.95
C ILE A 32 -18.01 -14.30 -5.03
N GLN A 33 -17.73 -13.96 -6.28
CA GLN A 33 -17.89 -14.85 -7.43
C GLN A 33 -16.90 -16.02 -7.46
N PRO A 34 -15.60 -15.86 -7.07
CA PRO A 34 -14.68 -16.97 -7.13
C PRO A 34 -15.10 -18.12 -6.21
N ASN A 35 -15.03 -19.35 -6.70
CA ASN A 35 -15.31 -20.55 -5.91
C ASN A 35 -14.12 -20.94 -5.01
N PHE A 36 -12.91 -20.55 -5.40
CA PHE A 36 -11.67 -20.82 -4.69
C PHE A 36 -10.93 -19.53 -4.39
N HIS A 37 -10.23 -19.46 -3.25
CA HIS A 37 -9.42 -18.33 -2.83
C HIS A 37 -8.08 -18.79 -2.30
N PHE A 38 -7.01 -18.21 -2.82
CA PHE A 38 -5.65 -18.52 -2.40
C PHE A 38 -5.34 -17.90 -1.03
N SER A 39 -4.94 -18.74 -0.09
CA SER A 39 -4.71 -18.35 1.30
C SER A 39 -3.27 -17.94 1.57
N TYR A 40 -3.06 -17.06 2.53
CA TYR A 40 -1.74 -16.83 3.10
C TYR A 40 -1.42 -17.87 4.17
N TYR A 41 -0.18 -18.34 4.21
CA TYR A 41 0.29 -19.28 5.22
C TYR A 41 0.04 -18.74 6.65
N GLY A 42 -0.62 -19.55 7.48
CA GLY A 42 -1.04 -19.18 8.84
C GLY A 42 -2.32 -18.35 8.91
N PHE A 43 -2.93 -18.01 7.78
CA PHE A 43 -4.18 -17.24 7.67
C PHE A 43 -5.25 -17.96 6.84
N GLU A 44 -5.17 -19.28 6.71
CA GLU A 44 -6.07 -20.10 5.91
C GLU A 44 -7.53 -20.01 6.38
N TRP A 45 -7.73 -19.59 7.62
CA TRP A 45 -9.04 -19.35 8.20
C TRP A 45 -9.70 -18.04 7.74
N ILE A 46 -8.93 -17.12 7.13
CA ILE A 46 -9.48 -15.89 6.57
C ILE A 46 -10.03 -16.19 5.19
N LYS A 47 -11.33 -16.10 5.06
CA LYS A 47 -12.08 -16.35 3.81
C LYS A 47 -13.03 -15.18 3.55
N PRO A 48 -13.43 -14.95 2.30
CA PRO A 48 -14.55 -14.07 2.01
C PRO A 48 -15.82 -14.50 2.73
N LEU A 49 -16.62 -13.51 3.11
CA LEU A 49 -17.81 -13.71 3.94
C LEU A 49 -19.09 -13.82 3.08
N GLY A 50 -18.98 -14.26 1.82
CA GLY A 50 -20.08 -14.20 0.88
C GLY A 50 -20.62 -12.78 0.75
N SER A 51 -21.95 -12.61 0.73
CA SER A 51 -22.58 -11.27 0.64
C SER A 51 -22.23 -10.34 1.80
N TYR A 52 -21.84 -10.86 2.97
CA TYR A 52 -21.38 -10.02 4.10
C TYR A 52 -20.05 -9.33 3.84
N THR A 53 -19.30 -9.71 2.80
CA THR A 53 -18.10 -9.01 2.37
C THR A 53 -18.39 -7.53 2.06
N TYR A 54 -19.55 -7.21 1.50
CA TYR A 54 -19.99 -5.82 1.29
C TYR A 54 -20.05 -5.02 2.59
N ILE A 55 -20.54 -5.63 3.68
CA ILE A 55 -20.61 -4.97 5.00
C ILE A 55 -19.20 -4.67 5.52
N LEU A 56 -18.25 -5.58 5.31
CA LEU A 56 -16.86 -5.38 5.69
C LEU A 56 -16.24 -4.15 4.98
N PHE A 57 -16.50 -3.98 3.69
CA PHE A 57 -16.07 -2.81 2.92
C PHE A 57 -16.74 -1.52 3.40
N VAL A 58 -18.03 -1.57 3.77
CA VAL A 58 -18.74 -0.42 4.36
C VAL A 58 -18.12 -0.03 5.70
N ILE A 59 -17.86 -0.99 6.59
CA ILE A 59 -17.21 -0.75 7.89
C ILE A 59 -15.84 -0.10 7.69
N CYS A 60 -15.03 -0.64 6.77
CA CYS A 60 -13.72 -0.10 6.43
C CYS A 60 -13.82 1.34 5.91
N GLY A 61 -14.74 1.62 4.99
CA GLY A 61 -14.97 2.94 4.41
C GLY A 61 -15.46 3.97 5.45
N LEU A 62 -16.39 3.59 6.32
CA LEU A 62 -16.85 4.43 7.41
C LEU A 62 -15.73 4.72 8.41
N ALA A 63 -14.94 3.72 8.78
CA ALA A 63 -13.78 3.91 9.64
C ALA A 63 -12.77 4.89 9.02
N ALA A 64 -12.53 4.83 7.70
CA ALA A 64 -11.67 5.77 6.99
C ALA A 64 -12.20 7.21 7.06
N ILE A 65 -13.52 7.43 6.92
CA ILE A 65 -14.14 8.74 7.09
C ILE A 65 -13.96 9.24 8.52
N LEU A 66 -14.20 8.39 9.52
CA LEU A 66 -14.02 8.73 10.93
C LEU A 66 -12.56 9.11 11.25
N ILE A 67 -11.59 8.42 10.63
CA ILE A 67 -10.17 8.78 10.71
C ILE A 67 -9.94 10.17 10.13
N ALA A 68 -10.45 10.47 8.93
CA ALA A 68 -10.30 11.79 8.31
C ALA A 68 -10.82 12.90 9.20
N LEU A 69 -12.00 12.71 9.78
CA LEU A 69 -12.65 13.63 10.71
C LEU A 69 -11.96 13.69 12.08
N GLY A 70 -11.21 12.64 12.45
CA GLY A 70 -10.65 12.47 13.78
C GLY A 70 -11.73 12.31 14.85
N PHE A 71 -12.79 11.57 14.55
CA PHE A 71 -13.87 11.24 15.46
C PHE A 71 -13.68 9.82 16.00
N LYS A 72 -13.68 9.70 17.33
CA LYS A 72 -13.32 8.46 18.03
C LYS A 72 -12.10 7.78 17.39
N TYR A 73 -11.11 8.60 17.11
CA TYR A 73 -9.97 8.25 16.24
C TYR A 73 -9.32 6.90 16.57
N ARG A 74 -9.11 6.62 17.88
CA ARG A 74 -8.46 5.35 18.31
C ARG A 74 -9.27 4.12 17.92
N ILE A 75 -10.58 4.19 18.07
CA ILE A 75 -11.48 3.09 17.69
C ILE A 75 -11.54 2.99 16.17
N ALA A 76 -11.68 4.12 15.48
CA ALA A 76 -11.77 4.16 14.03
C ALA A 76 -10.52 3.57 13.35
N ILE A 77 -9.32 3.91 13.81
CA ILE A 77 -8.08 3.39 13.22
C ILE A 77 -7.88 1.89 13.50
N ILE A 78 -8.31 1.39 14.66
CA ILE A 78 -8.25 -0.04 14.97
C ILE A 78 -9.24 -0.82 14.08
N ILE A 79 -10.47 -0.32 13.93
CA ILE A 79 -11.47 -0.94 13.05
C ILE A 79 -10.98 -0.93 11.62
N PHE A 80 -10.43 0.20 11.15
CA PHE A 80 -9.86 0.30 9.81
C PHE A 80 -8.72 -0.71 9.60
N PHE A 81 -7.75 -0.77 10.51
CA PHE A 81 -6.63 -1.69 10.43
C PHE A 81 -7.11 -3.16 10.34
N LEU A 82 -8.02 -3.56 11.21
CA LEU A 82 -8.53 -4.93 11.24
C LEU A 82 -9.34 -5.27 10.00
N SER A 83 -10.28 -4.40 9.60
CA SER A 83 -11.12 -4.65 8.42
C SER A 83 -10.34 -4.60 7.11
N PHE A 84 -9.42 -3.63 6.95
CA PHE A 84 -8.60 -3.53 5.74
C PHE A 84 -7.62 -4.70 5.63
N THR A 85 -6.95 -5.07 6.72
CA THR A 85 -6.03 -6.22 6.74
C THR A 85 -6.77 -7.54 6.50
N TYR A 86 -7.99 -7.69 7.02
CA TYR A 86 -8.84 -8.84 6.70
C TYR A 86 -9.14 -8.91 5.19
N ILE A 87 -9.54 -7.77 4.57
CA ILE A 87 -9.80 -7.68 3.13
C ILE A 87 -8.56 -8.09 2.33
N GLU A 88 -7.38 -7.61 2.71
CA GLU A 88 -6.11 -7.93 2.05
C GLU A 88 -5.77 -9.43 2.13
N LEU A 89 -6.11 -10.08 3.24
CA LEU A 89 -5.78 -11.48 3.49
C LEU A 89 -6.79 -12.48 2.90
N MET A 90 -7.93 -12.02 2.39
CA MET A 90 -8.97 -12.93 1.87
C MET A 90 -8.53 -13.71 0.63
N ASP A 91 -7.71 -13.10 -0.24
CA ASP A 91 -7.22 -13.77 -1.46
C ASP A 91 -5.81 -13.24 -1.81
N LYS A 92 -4.83 -14.14 -1.79
CA LYS A 92 -3.42 -13.85 -2.05
C LYS A 92 -3.17 -13.34 -3.50
N THR A 93 -4.05 -13.66 -4.46
CA THR A 93 -3.93 -13.18 -5.85
C THR A 93 -4.15 -11.68 -5.99
N THR A 94 -4.83 -11.06 -5.02
CA THR A 94 -5.08 -9.61 -4.99
C THR A 94 -3.98 -8.80 -4.30
N TYR A 95 -2.88 -9.46 -3.87
CA TYR A 95 -1.78 -8.81 -3.17
C TYR A 95 -1.19 -7.64 -3.98
N LEU A 96 -1.07 -6.49 -3.31
CA LEU A 96 -0.37 -5.32 -3.81
C LEU A 96 0.51 -4.71 -2.71
N ASN A 97 1.74 -4.33 -3.05
CA ASN A 97 2.65 -3.70 -2.08
C ASN A 97 2.04 -2.47 -1.37
N HIS A 98 1.18 -1.71 -2.03
CA HIS A 98 0.53 -0.56 -1.39
C HIS A 98 -0.62 -0.96 -0.46
N TYR A 99 -1.24 -2.12 -0.60
CA TYR A 99 -2.19 -2.65 0.39
C TYR A 99 -1.44 -3.06 1.66
N TYR A 100 -0.32 -3.77 1.50
CA TYR A 100 0.57 -4.04 2.62
C TYR A 100 1.04 -2.76 3.31
N PHE A 101 1.43 -1.72 2.53
CA PHE A 101 1.79 -0.42 3.08
C PHE A 101 0.65 0.21 3.90
N ILE A 102 -0.59 0.18 3.40
CA ILE A 102 -1.76 0.74 4.09
C ILE A 102 -2.02 -0.01 5.40
N SER A 103 -1.97 -1.34 5.40
CA SER A 103 -2.10 -2.15 6.62
C SER A 103 -1.02 -1.81 7.65
N MET A 104 0.24 -1.78 7.24
CA MET A 104 1.36 -1.46 8.14
C MET A 104 1.32 -0.01 8.64
N MET A 105 0.96 0.94 7.77
CA MET A 105 0.80 2.34 8.15
C MET A 105 -0.37 2.54 9.11
N SER A 106 -1.51 1.87 8.88
CA SER A 106 -2.67 1.95 9.78
C SER A 106 -2.36 1.35 11.16
N PHE A 107 -1.60 0.26 11.22
CA PHE A 107 -1.09 -0.28 12.49
C PHE A 107 -0.22 0.74 13.23
N LEU A 108 0.75 1.35 12.54
CA LEU A 108 1.60 2.39 13.12
C LEU A 108 0.76 3.56 13.65
N MET A 109 -0.24 4.00 12.91
CA MET A 109 -1.14 5.10 13.26
C MET A 109 -1.93 4.85 14.56
N ILE A 110 -2.16 3.60 14.98
CA ILE A 110 -2.82 3.26 16.25
C ILE A 110 -2.08 3.89 17.44
N PHE A 111 -0.77 3.97 17.39
CA PHE A 111 0.07 4.44 18.49
C PHE A 111 0.38 5.94 18.45
N LEU A 112 -0.05 6.64 17.41
CA LEU A 112 0.26 8.05 17.17
C LEU A 112 -0.90 8.99 17.53
N PRO A 113 -0.62 10.21 18.02
CA PRO A 113 -1.65 11.17 18.45
C PRO A 113 -2.19 12.01 17.29
N LEU A 114 -2.78 11.37 16.26
CA LEU A 114 -3.23 12.08 15.06
C LEU A 114 -4.49 12.92 15.29
N ASN A 115 -5.23 12.68 16.37
CA ASN A 115 -6.39 13.47 16.78
C ASN A 115 -6.08 14.59 17.80
N ALA A 116 -4.80 14.82 18.13
CA ALA A 116 -4.38 15.79 19.14
C ALA A 116 -4.82 17.25 18.85
N SER A 117 -5.13 17.56 17.59
CA SER A 117 -5.59 18.88 17.16
C SER A 117 -6.36 18.79 15.85
N PHE A 118 -7.24 19.76 15.58
CA PHE A 118 -8.03 19.85 14.34
C PHE A 118 -8.75 18.53 14.02
N SER A 119 -9.51 18.05 15.00
CA SER A 119 -10.29 16.81 14.97
C SER A 119 -11.59 17.01 15.72
N ILE A 120 -12.59 16.18 15.42
CA ILE A 120 -13.86 16.20 16.17
C ILE A 120 -13.62 15.81 17.63
N ASP A 121 -12.70 14.85 17.90
CA ASP A 121 -12.33 14.50 19.28
C ASP A 121 -11.83 15.72 20.06
N ALA A 122 -10.89 16.48 19.49
CA ALA A 122 -10.35 17.69 20.11
C ALA A 122 -11.43 18.75 20.34
N TYR A 123 -12.38 18.86 19.42
CA TYR A 123 -13.51 19.79 19.53
C TYR A 123 -14.49 19.38 20.64
N LEU A 124 -14.87 18.12 20.69
CA LEU A 124 -15.81 17.60 21.72
C LEU A 124 -15.20 17.60 23.12
N GLU A 125 -13.92 17.27 23.23
CA GLU A 125 -13.19 17.32 24.52
C GLU A 125 -12.80 18.73 24.91
N LYS A 126 -13.01 19.72 24.05
CA LYS A 126 -12.56 21.14 24.21
C LYS A 126 -11.06 21.25 24.51
N LYS A 127 -10.24 20.31 23.96
CA LYS A 127 -8.79 20.24 24.18
C LYS A 127 -8.06 20.22 22.84
N SER A 128 -7.00 21.01 22.74
CA SER A 128 -6.08 21.01 21.60
C SER A 128 -4.65 21.15 22.09
N TYR A 129 -3.70 20.54 21.38
CA TYR A 129 -2.31 20.52 21.79
C TYR A 129 -1.43 21.23 20.76
N LYS A 130 -0.53 22.11 21.25
CA LYS A 130 0.44 22.83 20.41
C LYS A 130 1.61 21.94 19.99
N LEU A 131 2.08 21.13 20.90
CA LEU A 131 3.27 20.30 20.76
C LEU A 131 2.92 18.83 20.87
N ILE A 132 3.49 18.04 19.98
CA ILE A 132 3.48 16.58 19.98
C ILE A 132 4.94 16.08 19.95
N PRO A 133 5.25 14.90 20.47
CA PRO A 133 6.59 14.35 20.42
C PRO A 133 7.08 14.14 18.98
N ASN A 134 8.30 14.55 18.66
CA ASN A 134 8.85 14.46 17.31
C ASN A 134 8.91 13.01 16.79
N TRP A 135 9.22 12.03 17.66
CA TRP A 135 9.28 10.63 17.26
C TRP A 135 7.99 10.13 16.60
N THR A 136 6.84 10.75 16.88
CA THR A 136 5.55 10.37 16.27
C THR A 136 5.48 10.72 14.79
N ILE A 137 6.18 11.77 14.39
CA ILE A 137 6.34 12.17 12.99
C ILE A 137 7.45 11.33 12.35
N ASP A 138 8.56 11.13 13.09
CA ASP A 138 9.74 10.41 12.60
C ASP A 138 9.42 8.92 12.35
N ALA A 139 8.52 8.30 13.12
CA ALA A 139 8.07 6.93 12.88
C ALA A 139 7.44 6.76 11.48
N ILE A 140 6.61 7.71 11.03
CA ILE A 140 6.03 7.69 9.68
C ILE A 140 7.13 7.91 8.62
N LYS A 141 8.05 8.86 8.86
CA LYS A 141 9.17 9.12 7.94
C LYS A 141 10.08 7.90 7.80
N ILE A 142 10.39 7.21 8.90
CA ILE A 142 11.20 5.99 8.88
C ILE A 142 10.49 4.91 8.06
N MET A 143 9.19 4.69 8.27
CA MET A 143 8.42 3.72 7.49
C MET A 143 8.46 4.03 5.99
N LEU A 144 8.25 5.29 5.60
CA LEU A 144 8.37 5.70 4.20
C LEU A 144 9.79 5.53 3.65
N THR A 145 10.81 5.84 4.45
CA THR A 145 12.22 5.65 4.07
C THR A 145 12.51 4.16 3.82
N ILE A 146 12.03 3.27 4.68
CA ILE A 146 12.15 1.82 4.50
C ILE A 146 11.55 1.40 3.14
N VAL A 147 10.32 1.83 2.84
CA VAL A 147 9.64 1.49 1.59
C VAL A 147 10.46 1.92 0.36
N TYR A 148 10.89 3.17 0.32
CA TYR A 148 11.66 3.70 -0.80
C TYR A 148 13.04 3.02 -0.93
N VAL A 149 13.77 2.89 0.16
CA VAL A 149 15.11 2.29 0.13
C VAL A 149 15.03 0.84 -0.35
N TYR A 150 14.09 0.05 0.17
CA TYR A 150 13.95 -1.35 -0.29
C TYR A 150 13.43 -1.45 -1.73
N ALA A 151 12.54 -0.55 -2.17
CA ALA A 151 12.14 -0.50 -3.57
C ALA A 151 13.33 -0.20 -4.50
N GLY A 152 14.23 0.66 -4.06
CA GLY A 152 15.47 0.95 -4.79
C GLY A 152 16.49 -0.20 -4.74
N LEU A 153 16.75 -0.76 -3.55
CA LEU A 153 17.66 -1.92 -3.41
C LEU A 153 17.21 -3.12 -4.23
N ALA A 154 15.92 -3.38 -4.28
CA ALA A 154 15.36 -4.47 -5.07
C ALA A 154 15.60 -4.31 -6.59
N LYS A 155 15.84 -3.08 -7.05
CA LYS A 155 16.19 -2.77 -8.45
C LYS A 155 17.67 -2.99 -8.78
N ILE A 156 18.52 -3.27 -7.78
CA ILE A 156 19.94 -3.55 -8.00
C ILE A 156 20.09 -5.05 -8.34
N ASN A 157 19.78 -5.37 -9.58
CA ASN A 157 19.96 -6.71 -10.14
C ASN A 157 20.23 -6.59 -11.66
N SER A 158 20.71 -7.68 -12.27
CA SER A 158 21.07 -7.72 -13.70
C SER A 158 19.89 -7.43 -14.62
N ASP A 159 18.75 -8.05 -14.36
CA ASP A 159 17.57 -7.94 -15.21
C ASP A 159 17.10 -6.47 -15.29
N TRP A 160 17.06 -5.78 -14.15
CA TRP A 160 16.63 -4.39 -14.09
C TRP A 160 17.69 -3.43 -14.66
N LEU A 161 18.96 -3.52 -14.26
CA LEU A 161 19.97 -2.53 -14.59
C LEU A 161 20.69 -2.78 -15.92
N ILE A 162 20.93 -4.06 -16.27
CA ILE A 162 21.68 -4.43 -17.48
C ILE A 162 20.72 -4.71 -18.64
N GLU A 163 19.65 -5.44 -18.39
CA GLU A 163 18.70 -5.84 -19.42
C GLU A 163 17.51 -4.88 -19.54
N ALA A 164 17.34 -3.94 -18.59
CA ALA A 164 16.18 -3.04 -18.46
C ALA A 164 14.84 -3.80 -18.45
N MET A 165 14.81 -5.01 -17.91
CA MET A 165 13.61 -5.82 -17.77
C MET A 165 12.87 -5.47 -16.45
N PRO A 166 11.56 -5.47 -16.44
CA PRO A 166 10.62 -5.74 -17.53
C PRO A 166 10.24 -4.52 -18.38
N LEU A 167 10.91 -3.37 -18.24
CA LEU A 167 10.56 -2.13 -18.95
C LEU A 167 10.64 -2.28 -20.47
N LYS A 168 11.59 -3.07 -20.97
CA LYS A 168 11.69 -3.45 -22.39
C LYS A 168 10.45 -4.12 -22.96
N ILE A 169 9.66 -4.79 -22.11
CA ILE A 169 8.40 -5.43 -22.49
C ILE A 169 7.25 -4.45 -22.36
N TRP A 170 7.20 -3.72 -21.25
CA TRP A 170 6.05 -2.90 -20.90
C TRP A 170 5.97 -1.59 -21.67
N LEU A 171 7.11 -0.90 -21.90
CA LEU A 171 7.10 0.40 -22.53
C LEU A 171 6.68 0.34 -24.02
N PRO A 172 7.17 -0.61 -24.82
CA PRO A 172 6.73 -0.74 -26.21
C PRO A 172 5.25 -1.07 -26.37
N SER A 173 4.59 -1.59 -25.34
CA SER A 173 3.15 -1.85 -25.38
C SER A 173 2.26 -0.60 -25.25
N LYS A 174 2.84 0.60 -25.05
CA LYS A 174 2.14 1.88 -24.83
C LYS A 174 2.27 2.78 -26.06
N TYR A 175 1.41 2.56 -27.04
CA TYR A 175 1.52 3.21 -28.36
C TYR A 175 1.10 4.68 -28.36
N ASP A 176 0.02 5.05 -27.70
CA ASP A 176 -0.65 6.35 -27.88
C ASP A 176 -0.52 7.27 -26.66
N LEU A 177 0.68 7.38 -26.08
CA LEU A 177 0.87 8.28 -24.97
C LEU A 177 1.02 9.74 -25.43
N PRO A 178 0.13 10.65 -25.01
CA PRO A 178 0.27 12.06 -25.30
C PRO A 178 1.65 12.59 -24.87
N LEU A 179 2.31 13.38 -25.68
CA LEU A 179 3.60 14.04 -25.47
C LEU A 179 4.84 13.14 -25.56
N ILE A 180 4.74 11.83 -25.35
CA ILE A 180 5.92 10.94 -25.33
C ILE A 180 6.08 10.23 -26.67
N GLY A 181 4.97 9.81 -27.28
CA GLY A 181 4.93 9.19 -28.59
C GLY A 181 5.46 7.75 -28.66
N GLU A 182 5.05 7.05 -29.71
CA GLU A 182 5.45 5.65 -29.94
C GLU A 182 6.97 5.49 -30.12
N ASN A 183 7.60 6.38 -30.87
CA ASN A 183 9.01 6.26 -31.21
C ASN A 183 9.93 6.21 -30.01
N LEU A 184 9.64 7.00 -28.94
CA LEU A 184 10.47 7.02 -27.74
C LEU A 184 10.31 5.74 -26.93
N MET A 185 9.09 5.18 -26.88
CA MET A 185 8.79 3.96 -26.16
C MET A 185 9.47 2.70 -26.73
N GLN A 186 9.87 2.74 -27.99
CA GLN A 186 10.59 1.64 -28.66
C GLN A 186 12.11 1.73 -28.48
N GLN A 187 12.64 2.81 -27.92
CA GLN A 187 14.08 3.04 -27.85
C GLN A 187 14.73 2.32 -26.68
N ASP A 188 15.72 1.48 -26.96
CA ASP A 188 16.44 0.72 -25.95
C ASP A 188 17.14 1.60 -24.90
N TRP A 189 17.78 2.70 -25.35
CA TRP A 189 18.38 3.65 -24.42
C TRP A 189 17.38 4.25 -23.44
N PHE A 190 16.12 4.45 -23.86
CA PHE A 190 15.06 5.00 -23.01
C PHE A 190 14.65 3.99 -21.93
N HIS A 191 14.58 2.70 -22.26
CA HIS A 191 14.32 1.64 -21.27
C HIS A 191 15.37 1.63 -20.18
N HIS A 192 16.66 1.69 -20.57
CA HIS A 192 17.76 1.78 -19.59
C HIS A 192 17.72 3.07 -18.77
N ALA A 193 17.47 4.22 -19.41
CA ALA A 193 17.34 5.49 -18.70
C ALA A 193 16.21 5.45 -17.65
N MET A 194 15.07 4.85 -17.99
CA MET A 194 13.96 4.66 -17.08
C MET A 194 14.30 3.69 -15.93
N SER A 195 14.99 2.60 -16.24
CA SER A 195 15.45 1.61 -15.27
C SER A 195 16.39 2.23 -14.23
N TRP A 196 17.46 2.87 -14.68
CA TRP A 196 18.45 3.49 -13.79
C TRP A 196 17.86 4.68 -13.02
N SER A 197 17.06 5.54 -13.67
CA SER A 197 16.41 6.66 -12.99
C SER A 197 15.43 6.21 -11.92
N GLY A 198 14.68 5.13 -12.15
CA GLY A 198 13.77 4.54 -11.17
C GLY A 198 14.51 4.02 -9.93
N MET A 199 15.65 3.34 -10.13
CA MET A 199 16.49 2.86 -9.03
C MET A 199 17.09 4.03 -8.23
N PHE A 200 17.71 5.00 -8.89
CA PHE A 200 18.27 6.17 -8.20
C PHE A 200 17.23 7.02 -7.51
N TYR A 201 16.05 7.21 -8.14
CA TYR A 201 14.94 7.90 -7.53
C TYR A 201 14.58 7.25 -6.19
N ASP A 202 14.29 5.95 -6.18
CA ASP A 202 13.87 5.27 -4.95
C ASP A 202 14.95 5.28 -3.86
N LEU A 203 16.22 5.13 -4.23
CA LEU A 203 17.32 5.15 -3.25
C LEU A 203 17.57 6.55 -2.65
N LEU A 204 17.42 7.61 -3.43
CA LEU A 204 17.86 8.94 -3.01
C LEU A 204 16.72 9.80 -2.46
N ILE A 205 15.49 9.58 -2.94
CA ILE A 205 14.36 10.48 -2.64
C ILE A 205 14.06 10.65 -1.15
N PRO A 206 14.10 9.62 -0.28
CA PRO A 206 13.82 9.80 1.13
C PRO A 206 14.86 10.72 1.82
N PHE A 207 16.12 10.61 1.43
CA PHE A 207 17.19 11.44 1.99
C PHE A 207 17.07 12.90 1.51
N LEU A 208 16.72 13.11 0.24
CA LEU A 208 16.45 14.44 -0.31
C LEU A 208 15.24 15.10 0.36
N LEU A 209 14.21 14.33 0.73
CA LEU A 209 13.04 14.80 1.47
C LEU A 209 13.39 15.15 2.94
N LEU A 210 14.30 14.41 3.56
CA LEU A 210 14.75 14.70 4.93
C LEU A 210 15.53 16.01 4.99
N TYR A 211 16.37 16.31 3.99
CA TYR A 211 17.18 17.50 3.98
C TYR A 211 16.38 18.74 3.57
N LYS A 212 16.33 19.75 4.46
CA LYS A 212 15.44 20.91 4.30
C LYS A 212 15.65 21.69 2.99
N ARG A 213 16.90 21.81 2.52
CA ARG A 213 17.23 22.61 1.32
C ARG A 213 16.77 21.93 0.03
N THR A 214 16.77 20.61 -0.03
CA THR A 214 16.39 19.83 -1.22
C THR A 214 14.93 19.39 -1.21
N ARG A 215 14.24 19.49 -0.07
CA ARG A 215 12.90 18.95 0.16
C ARG A 215 11.87 19.36 -0.89
N ILE A 216 11.81 20.63 -1.27
CA ILE A 216 10.83 21.12 -2.26
C ILE A 216 11.13 20.49 -3.62
N PHE A 217 12.38 20.47 -4.04
CA PHE A 217 12.81 19.81 -5.27
C PHE A 217 12.50 18.31 -5.23
N ALA A 218 12.84 17.65 -4.14
CA ALA A 218 12.51 16.23 -3.93
C ALA A 218 11.01 15.96 -4.02
N PHE A 219 10.18 16.81 -3.44
CA PHE A 219 8.73 16.66 -3.52
C PHE A 219 8.19 16.85 -4.95
N ILE A 220 8.75 17.78 -5.71
CA ILE A 220 8.43 17.93 -7.14
C ILE A 220 8.78 16.65 -7.89
N LEU A 221 9.94 16.05 -7.63
CA LEU A 221 10.31 14.75 -8.19
C LEU A 221 9.36 13.63 -7.77
N VAL A 222 8.89 13.61 -6.53
CA VAL A 222 7.87 12.65 -6.06
C VAL A 222 6.60 12.79 -6.88
N VAL A 223 6.08 14.01 -7.04
CA VAL A 223 4.87 14.25 -7.82
C VAL A 223 5.08 13.84 -9.28
N PHE A 224 6.17 14.30 -9.89
CA PHE A 224 6.51 13.96 -11.27
C PHE A 224 6.59 12.43 -11.47
N PHE A 225 7.40 11.74 -10.67
CA PHE A 225 7.60 10.30 -10.79
C PHE A 225 6.29 9.52 -10.64
N HIS A 226 5.50 9.83 -9.62
CA HIS A 226 4.25 9.11 -9.37
C HIS A 226 3.15 9.43 -10.38
N VAL A 227 3.07 10.67 -10.88
CA VAL A 227 2.14 11.02 -11.95
C VAL A 227 2.57 10.34 -13.26
N PHE A 228 3.86 10.39 -13.58
CA PHE A 228 4.40 9.77 -14.78
C PHE A 228 4.20 8.25 -14.79
N THR A 229 4.52 7.57 -13.68
CA THR A 229 4.27 6.13 -13.56
C THR A 229 2.78 5.78 -13.61
N ARG A 230 1.88 6.66 -13.12
CA ARG A 230 0.43 6.49 -13.25
C ARG A 230 -0.07 6.58 -14.70
N VAL A 231 0.57 7.43 -15.49
CA VAL A 231 0.27 7.54 -16.93
C VAL A 231 0.75 6.30 -17.69
N LEU A 232 1.95 5.81 -17.37
CA LEU A 232 2.54 4.64 -18.02
C LEU A 232 1.88 3.33 -17.62
N PHE A 233 1.50 3.17 -16.36
CA PHE A 233 1.11 1.87 -15.78
C PHE A 233 -0.21 1.94 -15.01
N PRO A 234 -1.06 0.89 -15.07
CA PRO A 234 -2.33 0.83 -14.35
C PRO A 234 -2.15 0.53 -12.85
N ILE A 235 -1.32 1.30 -12.14
CA ILE A 235 -0.91 1.08 -10.75
C ILE A 235 -1.90 1.59 -9.68
N GLY A 236 -3.15 1.85 -10.07
CA GLY A 236 -4.24 2.14 -9.14
C GLY A 236 -4.05 3.38 -8.27
N MET A 237 -4.23 3.22 -6.96
CA MET A 237 -4.16 4.30 -5.96
C MET A 237 -2.74 4.59 -5.44
N PHE A 238 -1.78 3.74 -5.74
CA PHE A 238 -0.42 3.82 -5.20
C PHE A 238 0.24 5.19 -5.34
N PRO A 239 0.20 5.87 -6.51
CA PRO A 239 0.81 7.19 -6.66
C PRO A 239 0.25 8.24 -5.71
N TYR A 240 -1.06 8.26 -5.53
CA TYR A 240 -1.73 9.23 -4.65
C TYR A 240 -1.38 8.98 -3.18
N VAL A 241 -1.32 7.71 -2.77
CA VAL A 241 -0.91 7.30 -1.43
C VAL A 241 0.50 7.81 -1.14
N MET A 242 1.44 7.62 -2.06
CA MET A 242 2.83 8.05 -1.88
C MET A 242 2.98 9.58 -1.88
N ILE A 243 2.34 10.30 -2.81
CA ILE A 243 2.38 11.77 -2.86
C ILE A 243 1.86 12.37 -1.56
N ILE A 244 0.70 11.92 -1.06
CA ILE A 244 0.11 12.46 0.16
C ILE A 244 0.93 12.07 1.38
N SER A 245 1.43 10.83 1.44
CA SER A 245 2.25 10.37 2.56
C SER A 245 3.57 11.15 2.68
N THR A 246 4.19 11.53 1.57
CA THR A 246 5.43 12.31 1.58
C THR A 246 5.27 13.75 2.06
N LEU A 247 4.05 14.29 2.16
CA LEU A 247 3.82 15.58 2.82
C LEU A 247 4.27 15.60 4.28
N ILE A 248 4.40 14.45 4.94
CA ILE A 248 4.89 14.34 6.32
C ILE A 248 6.30 14.90 6.52
N PHE A 249 7.10 14.96 5.46
CA PHE A 249 8.47 15.50 5.52
C PHE A 249 8.53 17.02 5.67
N PHE A 250 7.46 17.73 5.32
CA PHE A 250 7.41 19.18 5.43
C PHE A 250 7.29 19.66 6.87
N ASP A 251 7.77 20.88 7.12
CA ASP A 251 7.76 21.47 8.44
C ASP A 251 6.35 21.87 8.90
N SER A 252 6.23 22.09 10.21
CA SER A 252 4.98 22.51 10.83
C SER A 252 4.39 23.79 10.24
N ASN A 253 5.23 24.72 9.77
CA ASN A 253 4.76 25.99 9.19
C ASN A 253 4.04 25.80 7.86
N PHE A 254 4.52 24.86 7.01
CA PHE A 254 3.83 24.49 5.79
C PHE A 254 2.42 23.94 6.09
N HIS A 255 2.35 23.01 7.03
CA HIS A 255 1.09 22.40 7.43
C HIS A 255 0.13 23.39 8.12
N LYS A 256 0.63 24.34 8.90
CA LYS A 256 -0.18 25.40 9.51
C LYS A 256 -0.88 26.26 8.46
N LYS A 257 -0.21 26.59 7.35
CA LYS A 257 -0.84 27.34 6.24
C LYS A 257 -2.02 26.55 5.64
N ILE A 258 -1.84 25.27 5.36
CA ILE A 258 -2.92 24.42 4.83
C ILE A 258 -4.08 24.32 5.83
N ILE A 259 -3.78 24.06 7.11
CA ILE A 259 -4.79 23.95 8.15
C ILE A 259 -5.54 25.28 8.34
N SER A 260 -4.88 26.43 8.24
CA SER A 260 -5.56 27.74 8.36
C SER A 260 -6.58 27.95 7.23
N ILE A 261 -6.25 27.57 6.01
CA ILE A 261 -7.18 27.62 4.87
C ILE A 261 -8.39 26.71 5.12
N LEU A 262 -8.13 25.45 5.50
CA LEU A 262 -9.19 24.49 5.82
C LEU A 262 -10.08 24.99 6.97
N ARG A 263 -9.47 25.58 8.01
CA ARG A 263 -10.20 26.13 9.16
C ARG A 263 -11.13 27.26 8.75
N ILE A 264 -10.66 28.23 7.96
CA ILE A 264 -11.48 29.33 7.47
C ILE A 264 -12.68 28.80 6.68
N THR A 265 -12.46 27.81 5.81
CA THR A 265 -13.53 27.19 5.02
C THR A 265 -14.55 26.48 5.91
N ILE A 266 -14.10 25.66 6.87
CA ILE A 266 -14.97 24.93 7.79
C ILE A 266 -15.75 25.88 8.70
N HIS A 267 -15.09 26.90 9.28
CA HIS A 267 -15.78 27.92 10.11
C HIS A 267 -16.84 28.67 9.34
N ARG A 268 -16.57 29.03 8.07
CA ARG A 268 -17.55 29.68 7.20
C ARG A 268 -18.79 28.81 6.96
N VAL A 269 -18.58 27.50 6.78
CA VAL A 269 -19.68 26.56 6.49
C VAL A 269 -20.45 26.16 7.75
N LEU A 270 -19.73 25.78 8.83
CA LEU A 270 -20.32 25.16 10.02
C LEU A 270 -20.56 26.14 11.17
N LYS A 271 -20.16 27.41 11.04
CA LYS A 271 -20.32 28.48 12.07
C LYS A 271 -19.83 28.03 13.47
N LEU A 272 -18.75 27.26 13.54
CA LEU A 272 -18.20 26.72 14.78
C LEU A 272 -17.62 27.85 15.65
N LYS A 273 -17.89 27.81 16.98
CA LYS A 273 -17.24 28.70 17.95
C LYS A 273 -15.89 28.15 18.42
N ASP A 274 -14.88 29.01 18.50
CA ASP A 274 -13.56 28.67 18.99
C ASP A 274 -13.50 28.74 20.54
N GLU A 275 -13.92 27.70 21.21
CA GLU A 275 -13.81 27.58 22.68
C GLU A 275 -12.82 26.47 23.08
N LEU A 276 -11.73 26.28 22.32
CA LEU A 276 -10.75 25.24 22.61
C LEU A 276 -9.75 25.69 23.67
N VAL A 277 -9.63 24.95 24.75
CA VAL A 277 -8.51 25.09 25.69
C VAL A 277 -7.24 24.57 25.04
N ILE A 278 -6.27 25.45 24.86
CA ILE A 278 -5.02 25.11 24.20
C ILE A 278 -4.02 24.63 25.27
N ASN A 279 -3.74 23.32 25.29
CA ASN A 279 -2.70 22.73 26.10
C ASN A 279 -1.34 22.79 25.40
N GLU A 280 -0.26 22.92 26.16
CA GLU A 280 1.07 23.05 25.54
C GLU A 280 1.57 21.74 24.95
N VAL A 281 1.56 20.66 25.72
CA VAL A 281 2.17 19.37 25.34
C VAL A 281 1.16 18.25 25.43
N TYR A 282 1.14 17.36 24.40
CA TYR A 282 0.32 16.17 24.39
C TYR A 282 0.77 15.18 25.47
N PRO A 283 -0.12 14.75 26.39
CA PRO A 283 0.22 13.78 27.43
C PRO A 283 0.34 12.38 26.80
N LEU A 284 1.52 11.78 26.90
CA LEU A 284 1.74 10.41 26.44
C LEU A 284 1.48 9.43 27.57
N VAL A 285 0.30 8.85 27.59
CA VAL A 285 0.00 7.69 28.43
C VAL A 285 0.72 6.46 27.85
N ASN A 286 1.42 5.71 28.71
CA ASN A 286 2.17 4.49 28.32
C ASN A 286 3.26 4.69 27.25
N ARG A 287 3.98 5.84 27.30
CA ARG A 287 5.05 6.16 26.34
C ARG A 287 6.03 5.02 26.09
N LYS A 288 6.48 4.34 27.16
CA LYS A 288 7.46 3.23 27.05
C LYS A 288 6.90 2.09 26.22
N ILE A 289 5.66 1.68 26.49
CA ILE A 289 5.00 0.58 25.75
C ILE A 289 4.86 0.94 24.27
N SER A 290 4.34 2.13 23.97
CA SER A 290 4.19 2.58 22.57
C SER A 290 5.53 2.63 21.83
N LEU A 291 6.58 3.13 22.48
CA LEU A 291 7.92 3.17 21.87
C LEU A 291 8.50 1.76 21.68
N THR A 292 8.31 0.84 22.61
CA THR A 292 8.75 -0.56 22.47
C THR A 292 8.03 -1.24 21.31
N ILE A 293 6.70 -1.11 21.21
CA ILE A 293 5.93 -1.70 20.12
C ILE A 293 6.38 -1.11 18.76
N LEU A 294 6.54 0.21 18.67
CA LEU A 294 6.98 0.86 17.43
C LEU A 294 8.40 0.48 17.06
N PHE A 295 9.30 0.36 18.04
CA PHE A 295 10.67 -0.10 17.79
C PHE A 295 10.69 -1.52 17.24
N LEU A 296 9.97 -2.46 17.87
CA LEU A 296 9.86 -3.84 17.40
C LEU A 296 9.22 -3.89 16.00
N PHE A 297 8.14 -3.14 15.79
CA PHE A 297 7.47 -3.07 14.50
C PHE A 297 8.40 -2.58 13.39
N LEU A 298 9.08 -1.45 13.60
CA LEU A 298 10.00 -0.89 12.61
C LEU A 298 11.23 -1.80 12.40
N SER A 299 11.69 -2.49 13.44
CA SER A 299 12.76 -3.49 13.31
C SER A 299 12.33 -4.67 12.44
N VAL A 300 11.10 -5.15 12.61
CA VAL A 300 10.53 -6.18 11.73
C VAL A 300 10.45 -5.67 10.29
N GLN A 301 9.92 -4.45 10.06
CA GLN A 301 9.85 -3.88 8.71
C GLN A 301 11.23 -3.70 8.07
N LEU A 302 12.27 -3.46 8.86
CA LEU A 302 13.65 -3.34 8.38
C LEU A 302 14.29 -4.71 8.08
N LEU A 303 14.00 -5.74 8.86
CA LEU A 303 14.68 -7.04 8.74
C LEU A 303 13.92 -8.02 7.84
N PHE A 304 12.60 -7.96 7.84
CA PHE A 304 11.74 -8.92 7.14
C PHE A 304 11.96 -8.99 5.61
N PRO A 305 12.29 -7.90 4.90
CA PRO A 305 12.63 -7.98 3.48
C PRO A 305 13.85 -8.83 3.14
N PHE A 306 14.74 -9.09 4.09
CA PHE A 306 15.91 -9.97 3.90
C PHE A 306 15.61 -11.46 4.04
N ARG A 307 14.37 -11.85 4.42
CA ARG A 307 14.03 -13.26 4.62
C ARG A 307 14.23 -14.12 3.37
N TYR A 308 14.23 -13.54 2.18
CA TYR A 308 14.54 -14.29 0.94
C TYR A 308 15.91 -14.99 0.99
N LEU A 309 16.87 -14.47 1.78
CA LEU A 309 18.19 -15.09 1.96
C LEU A 309 18.13 -16.42 2.72
N THR A 310 17.01 -16.74 3.36
CA THR A 310 16.82 -18.00 4.10
C THR A 310 16.22 -19.11 3.25
N TYR A 311 15.77 -18.79 2.04
CA TYR A 311 15.21 -19.77 1.11
C TYR A 311 16.23 -20.22 0.08
N PRO A 312 16.26 -21.51 -0.27
CA PRO A 312 17.08 -21.99 -1.37
C PRO A 312 16.48 -21.58 -2.71
N GLY A 313 17.32 -21.34 -3.69
CA GLY A 313 16.88 -21.03 -5.04
C GLY A 313 16.88 -19.54 -5.38
N GLU A 314 16.54 -19.26 -6.61
CA GLU A 314 16.57 -17.92 -7.18
C GLU A 314 15.24 -17.23 -6.93
N LEU A 315 15.30 -16.06 -6.29
CA LEU A 315 14.15 -15.30 -5.79
C LEU A 315 13.10 -15.00 -6.86
N PHE A 316 13.53 -14.61 -8.06
CA PHE A 316 12.59 -14.24 -9.13
C PHE A 316 11.91 -15.47 -9.76
N TRP A 317 12.41 -16.66 -9.54
CA TRP A 317 11.77 -17.91 -9.94
C TRP A 317 10.80 -18.46 -8.90
N THR A 318 11.27 -18.64 -7.66
CA THR A 318 10.47 -19.24 -6.58
C THR A 318 9.48 -18.28 -5.95
N GLU A 319 9.79 -16.98 -5.98
CA GLU A 319 9.08 -15.89 -5.27
C GLU A 319 9.02 -16.07 -3.74
N GLU A 320 9.80 -17.00 -3.18
CA GLU A 320 9.93 -17.15 -1.73
C GLU A 320 10.60 -15.93 -1.11
N GLY A 321 9.86 -15.23 -0.26
CA GLY A 321 10.31 -13.96 0.31
C GLY A 321 10.09 -12.74 -0.58
N TYR A 322 9.44 -12.87 -1.74
CA TYR A 322 9.17 -11.74 -2.65
C TYR A 322 8.07 -10.81 -2.11
N ARG A 323 6.90 -11.33 -1.72
CA ARG A 323 5.81 -10.54 -1.13
C ARG A 323 6.24 -9.94 0.20
N PHE A 324 5.65 -8.81 0.60
CA PHE A 324 5.97 -8.07 1.84
C PHE A 324 7.43 -7.59 1.97
N SER A 325 8.14 -7.41 0.85
CA SER A 325 9.55 -7.02 0.79
C SER A 325 9.80 -5.76 -0.03
N TRP A 326 8.75 -4.98 -0.30
CA TRP A 326 8.78 -3.72 -1.07
C TRP A 326 9.32 -3.89 -2.51
N ARG A 327 9.24 -5.09 -3.06
CA ARG A 327 9.60 -5.41 -4.44
C ARG A 327 8.46 -5.00 -5.35
N VAL A 328 8.62 -3.86 -6.02
CA VAL A 328 7.56 -3.23 -6.81
C VAL A 328 7.92 -3.28 -8.28
N MET A 329 7.08 -3.93 -9.10
CA MET A 329 7.19 -3.93 -10.57
C MET A 329 8.57 -4.37 -11.08
N LEU A 330 9.08 -5.50 -10.60
CA LEU A 330 10.45 -5.96 -10.92
C LEU A 330 10.51 -7.11 -11.91
N ILE A 331 9.42 -7.83 -12.07
CA ILE A 331 9.39 -9.05 -12.90
C ILE A 331 8.15 -9.04 -13.78
N GLU A 332 8.26 -9.64 -14.94
CA GLU A 332 7.16 -10.06 -15.79
C GLU A 332 7.29 -11.56 -16.01
N LYS A 333 6.25 -12.30 -15.64
CA LYS A 333 6.17 -13.74 -15.85
C LYS A 333 4.89 -14.09 -16.57
N MET A 334 4.97 -15.06 -17.44
CA MET A 334 3.84 -15.70 -18.08
C MET A 334 4.02 -17.20 -17.98
N GLY A 335 2.98 -17.89 -17.52
CA GLY A 335 2.95 -19.33 -17.37
C GLY A 335 1.68 -19.91 -17.96
N TYR A 336 1.72 -21.21 -18.21
CA TYR A 336 0.56 -22.02 -18.57
C TYR A 336 0.64 -23.30 -17.76
N THR A 337 -0.38 -23.59 -16.97
CA THR A 337 -0.41 -24.73 -16.06
C THR A 337 -1.66 -25.56 -16.29
N ASN A 338 -1.49 -26.83 -16.60
CA ASN A 338 -2.55 -27.82 -16.73
C ASN A 338 -2.47 -28.84 -15.59
N PHE A 339 -3.63 -29.22 -15.07
CA PHE A 339 -3.76 -30.26 -14.08
C PHE A 339 -4.37 -31.51 -14.71
N LYS A 340 -3.67 -32.63 -14.60
CA LYS A 340 -4.13 -33.93 -15.03
C LYS A 340 -4.49 -34.73 -13.80
N ILE A 341 -5.76 -35.06 -13.65
CA ILE A 341 -6.22 -35.96 -12.59
C ILE A 341 -6.26 -37.39 -13.13
N VAL A 342 -5.66 -38.30 -12.39
CA VAL A 342 -5.60 -39.74 -12.74
C VAL A 342 -6.27 -40.52 -11.63
N ASP A 343 -7.28 -41.30 -11.98
CA ASP A 343 -7.91 -42.25 -11.07
C ASP A 343 -6.92 -43.40 -10.79
N ALA A 344 -6.57 -43.59 -9.51
CA ALA A 344 -5.56 -44.56 -9.08
C ALA A 344 -6.03 -46.00 -9.28
N GLU A 345 -7.34 -46.31 -9.35
CA GLU A 345 -7.88 -47.65 -9.53
C GLU A 345 -8.02 -48.03 -11.00
N THR A 346 -8.48 -47.09 -11.83
CA THR A 346 -8.82 -47.38 -13.24
C THR A 346 -7.77 -46.89 -14.23
N ASN A 347 -6.77 -46.06 -13.79
CA ASN A 347 -5.83 -45.32 -14.63
C ASN A 347 -6.49 -44.40 -15.68
N ASN A 348 -7.78 -44.19 -15.57
CA ASN A 348 -8.44 -43.18 -16.39
C ASN A 348 -8.00 -41.78 -15.97
N TYR A 349 -7.93 -40.86 -16.91
CA TYR A 349 -7.53 -39.49 -16.61
C TYR A 349 -8.37 -38.47 -17.36
N PHE A 350 -8.41 -37.27 -16.82
CA PHE A 350 -8.92 -36.08 -17.48
C PHE A 350 -8.07 -34.86 -17.15
N TYR A 351 -8.19 -33.84 -17.97
CA TYR A 351 -7.56 -32.54 -17.70
C TYR A 351 -8.62 -31.60 -17.10
N VAL A 352 -8.21 -30.86 -16.07
CA VAL A 352 -9.07 -29.89 -15.40
C VAL A 352 -9.17 -28.64 -16.29
N ASP A 353 -10.38 -28.15 -16.50
CA ASP A 353 -10.57 -26.79 -16.98
C ASP A 353 -10.47 -25.82 -15.77
N ASN A 354 -9.38 -25.08 -15.72
CA ASN A 354 -9.14 -24.16 -14.60
C ASN A 354 -10.25 -23.10 -14.47
N GLN A 355 -10.91 -22.74 -15.57
CA GLN A 355 -11.98 -21.72 -15.58
C GLN A 355 -13.25 -22.16 -14.87
N ASP A 356 -13.44 -23.45 -14.62
CA ASP A 356 -14.54 -23.97 -13.80
C ASP A 356 -14.41 -23.56 -12.32
N PHE A 357 -13.18 -23.27 -11.85
CA PHE A 357 -12.87 -23.00 -10.45
C PHE A 357 -12.27 -21.62 -10.20
N LEU A 358 -11.47 -21.12 -11.15
CA LEU A 358 -10.69 -19.89 -11.03
C LEU A 358 -11.21 -18.79 -11.95
N THR A 359 -11.16 -17.56 -11.45
CA THR A 359 -11.32 -16.39 -12.32
C THR A 359 -10.11 -16.22 -13.24
N PRO A 360 -10.23 -15.48 -14.37
CA PRO A 360 -9.09 -15.21 -15.25
C PRO A 360 -7.90 -14.57 -14.54
N LEU A 361 -8.14 -13.72 -13.52
CA LEU A 361 -7.08 -13.14 -12.70
C LEU A 361 -6.37 -14.21 -11.86
N GLN A 362 -7.13 -15.07 -11.20
CA GLN A 362 -6.60 -16.15 -10.37
C GLN A 362 -5.82 -17.15 -11.21
N GLU A 363 -6.35 -17.59 -12.34
CA GLU A 363 -5.69 -18.51 -13.27
C GLU A 363 -4.35 -17.91 -13.77
N LYS A 364 -4.37 -16.64 -14.19
CA LYS A 364 -3.15 -15.94 -14.58
C LYS A 364 -2.11 -15.92 -13.47
N GLN A 365 -2.50 -15.59 -12.24
CA GLN A 365 -1.57 -15.53 -11.11
C GLN A 365 -1.08 -16.92 -10.70
N MET A 366 -1.94 -17.92 -10.70
CA MET A 366 -1.63 -19.30 -10.37
C MET A 366 -0.62 -19.89 -11.35
N SER A 367 -0.77 -19.63 -12.64
CA SER A 367 -0.03 -20.33 -13.69
C SER A 367 1.49 -20.10 -13.69
N PHE A 368 1.99 -19.11 -12.95
CA PHE A 368 3.43 -18.81 -12.89
C PHE A 368 4.00 -18.69 -11.45
N GLN A 369 3.17 -18.89 -10.42
CA GLN A 369 3.61 -18.78 -9.02
C GLN A 369 3.61 -20.15 -8.37
N PRO A 370 4.78 -20.71 -7.97
CA PRO A 370 4.88 -22.08 -7.47
C PRO A 370 3.99 -22.40 -6.27
N ASP A 371 3.87 -21.46 -5.33
CA ASP A 371 3.03 -21.62 -4.15
C ASP A 371 1.53 -21.68 -4.48
N PHE A 372 1.10 -20.98 -5.52
CA PHE A 372 -0.28 -21.03 -6.00
C PHE A 372 -0.58 -22.34 -6.74
N ILE A 373 0.37 -22.78 -7.59
CA ILE A 373 0.24 -24.07 -8.30
C ILE A 373 0.07 -25.19 -7.29
N LEU A 374 0.90 -25.22 -6.24
CA LEU A 374 0.84 -26.24 -5.20
C LEU A 374 -0.49 -26.20 -4.42
N GLU A 375 -0.92 -25.00 -3.99
CA GLU A 375 -2.15 -24.81 -3.23
C GLU A 375 -3.37 -25.25 -4.03
N TYR A 376 -3.41 -24.91 -5.33
CA TYR A 376 -4.52 -25.29 -6.21
C TYR A 376 -4.51 -26.80 -6.55
N ALA A 377 -3.32 -27.39 -6.70
CA ALA A 377 -3.19 -28.85 -6.89
C ALA A 377 -3.76 -29.63 -5.69
N HIS A 378 -3.49 -29.17 -4.47
CA HIS A 378 -4.08 -29.78 -3.27
C HIS A 378 -5.61 -29.65 -3.25
N TYR A 379 -6.14 -28.47 -3.57
CA TYR A 379 -7.59 -28.26 -3.66
C TYR A 379 -8.26 -29.17 -4.68
N LEU A 380 -7.61 -29.45 -5.81
CA LEU A 380 -8.15 -30.37 -6.83
C LEU A 380 -8.05 -31.85 -6.42
N GLY A 381 -7.15 -32.17 -5.48
CA GLY A 381 -6.96 -33.53 -4.98
C GLY A 381 -7.91 -33.92 -3.85
N ASP A 382 -8.42 -32.93 -3.12
CA ASP A 382 -9.39 -33.11 -2.02
C ASP A 382 -10.83 -33.23 -2.56
#